data_aebc346c25444b47a29c86c82a96789c
#
_entry.id   aebc346c25444b47a29c86c82a96789c
#
_cell.length_a   1.000
_cell.length_b   1.000
_cell.length_c   1.000
_cell.angle_alpha   90.00
_cell.angle_beta   90.00
_cell.angle_gamma   90.00
#
_symmetry.space_group_name_H-M   'P 1'
#
loop_
_entity.id
_entity.type
_entity.pdbx_description
1 polymer ?
#
loop_
_entity_poly.entity_id
_entity_poly.type
_entity_poly.pdbx_seq_one_letter_code
_entity_poly.pdbx_strand_id
1 'polypeptide(L)'
;MRILKYDIEKVTGIPWKKKKSYRYLYRLACREDVIKKAFKRMRKGKTKRKDFQMAEENLDAWVKKIQEIILNTKPDGWQTDPQKRFKPVKHNPVIIKEFGKTRVVYVPTMVELWIQHVIVMILEPIIAGSSYPMSFSSFPGRGSLKGQRAIRRWIESGKGIRNFAQADIRHFYSHIQYKIVRKKLERRVKDNFFLHLIDVCMTYFPKEMPLGFYLSQWLANFMLQELDYDIKCKLKIAHHVRYMDNYTLADDNKKKLHQALLYIRQVLGKMRLRMKSDWQVFRFEYTKKNGKKTGRCVSAMGWLFYRSKVLIRKRILLHVERIARKLHKKEENGQRFPLGLCRGFVSLLGWITHSETYDWYLIHIKELVNVRKIKRIISKMTREVNRHAGMEKGTLQRLSLIHI
;
A
#
# COMPACT_ATOMS: atom_id res chain seq x y z
N MET A 1 7.55 1.35 -19.86
CA MET A 1 7.66 1.13 -18.41
C MET A 1 7.68 -0.39 -18.18
N ARG A 2 8.87 -0.99 -17.99
CA ARG A 2 8.99 -2.40 -17.56
C ARG A 2 8.36 -2.45 -16.16
N ILE A 3 7.12 -2.95 -16.07
CA ILE A 3 6.64 -3.56 -14.84
C ILE A 3 7.76 -4.53 -14.49
N LEU A 4 8.34 -4.38 -13.29
CA LEU A 4 9.21 -5.41 -12.77
C LEU A 4 8.54 -6.73 -13.15
N LYS A 5 9.16 -7.49 -14.07
CA LYS A 5 8.92 -8.91 -14.20
C LYS A 5 9.23 -9.41 -12.80
N TYR A 6 8.20 -9.43 -11.97
CA TYR A 6 8.31 -10.10 -10.70
C TYR A 6 8.64 -11.52 -11.10
N ASP A 7 9.80 -11.92 -10.73
CA ASP A 7 10.43 -13.09 -11.25
C ASP A 7 9.75 -14.30 -10.60
N ILE A 8 8.48 -14.53 -11.01
CA ILE A 8 7.80 -15.76 -10.64
C ILE A 8 8.61 -16.94 -11.16
N GLU A 9 9.19 -16.83 -12.32
CA GLU A 9 10.11 -17.84 -12.86
C GLU A 9 11.25 -18.07 -11.88
N LYS A 10 11.84 -17.00 -11.32
CA LYS A 10 12.88 -17.05 -10.29
C LYS A 10 12.38 -17.56 -8.93
N VAL A 11 11.13 -17.24 -8.58
CA VAL A 11 10.51 -17.64 -7.30
C VAL A 11 9.93 -19.05 -7.37
N THR A 12 9.32 -19.44 -8.49
CA THR A 12 8.58 -20.71 -8.63
C THR A 12 9.27 -21.72 -9.55
N GLY A 13 10.28 -21.31 -10.32
CA GLY A 13 10.88 -22.14 -11.39
C GLY A 13 9.93 -22.39 -12.57
N ILE A 14 8.79 -21.69 -12.64
CA ILE A 14 7.77 -21.89 -13.68
C ILE A 14 7.73 -20.66 -14.59
N PRO A 15 7.88 -20.84 -15.93
CA PRO A 15 7.76 -19.75 -16.87
C PRO A 15 6.41 -19.06 -16.74
N TRP A 16 6.44 -17.75 -16.50
CA TRP A 16 5.22 -16.97 -16.28
C TRP A 16 4.83 -16.18 -17.53
N LYS A 17 3.69 -16.55 -18.09
CA LYS A 17 3.07 -15.77 -19.17
C LYS A 17 1.74 -15.18 -18.73
N LYS A 18 1.45 -13.94 -19.17
CA LYS A 18 0.14 -13.32 -18.94
C LYS A 18 -0.93 -14.14 -19.64
N LYS A 19 -1.89 -14.66 -18.88
CA LYS A 19 -3.01 -15.46 -19.37
C LYS A 19 -4.35 -14.79 -19.07
N LYS A 20 -5.41 -15.21 -19.77
CA LYS A 20 -6.80 -14.81 -19.46
C LYS A 20 -7.23 -15.41 -18.11
N SER A 21 -6.83 -16.65 -17.83
CA SER A 21 -7.09 -17.34 -16.57
C SER A 21 -5.90 -18.20 -16.13
N TYR A 22 -5.86 -18.52 -14.84
CA TYR A 22 -4.77 -19.24 -14.20
C TYR A 22 -5.29 -20.46 -13.47
N ARG A 23 -4.60 -21.59 -13.62
CA ARG A 23 -4.89 -22.89 -12.98
C ARG A 23 -3.65 -23.37 -12.21
N TYR A 24 -3.83 -24.36 -11.36
CA TYR A 24 -2.75 -25.05 -10.61
C TYR A 24 -1.99 -24.11 -9.65
N LEU A 25 -2.60 -23.04 -9.20
CA LEU A 25 -2.00 -22.08 -8.27
C LEU A 25 -1.85 -22.68 -6.87
N TYR A 26 -2.76 -23.58 -6.48
CA TYR A 26 -2.68 -24.28 -5.21
C TYR A 26 -1.42 -25.15 -5.10
N ARG A 27 -1.02 -25.81 -6.19
CA ARG A 27 0.26 -26.55 -6.23
C ARG A 27 1.46 -25.66 -5.92
N LEU A 28 1.43 -24.40 -6.36
CA LEU A 28 2.46 -23.41 -6.02
C LEU A 28 2.42 -23.02 -4.55
N ALA A 29 1.21 -22.89 -3.98
CA ALA A 29 1.04 -22.56 -2.56
C ALA A 29 1.56 -23.67 -1.63
N CYS A 30 1.55 -24.92 -2.08
CA CYS A 30 2.05 -26.08 -1.35
C CYS A 30 3.58 -26.25 -1.44
N ARG A 31 4.31 -25.46 -2.22
CA ARG A 31 5.76 -25.61 -2.39
C ARG A 31 6.52 -25.01 -1.21
N GLU A 32 7.44 -25.78 -0.65
CA GLU A 32 8.29 -25.35 0.49
C GLU A 32 9.11 -24.10 0.15
N ASP A 33 9.68 -24.02 -1.07
CA ASP A 33 10.47 -22.86 -1.47
C ASP A 33 9.61 -21.56 -1.55
N VAL A 34 8.35 -21.67 -1.97
CA VAL A 34 7.39 -20.55 -1.97
C VAL A 34 7.04 -20.15 -0.56
N ILE A 35 6.75 -21.13 0.31
CA ILE A 35 6.42 -20.91 1.73
C ILE A 35 7.61 -20.26 2.46
N LYS A 36 8.82 -20.75 2.25
CA LYS A 36 10.05 -20.20 2.83
C LYS A 36 10.33 -18.77 2.36
N LYS A 37 10.10 -18.47 1.08
CA LYS A 37 10.21 -17.11 0.54
C LYS A 37 9.14 -16.17 1.08
N ALA A 38 7.92 -16.66 1.28
CA ALA A 38 6.84 -15.89 1.91
C ALA A 38 7.21 -15.48 3.34
N PHE A 39 7.82 -16.36 4.12
CA PHE A 39 8.35 -16.03 5.44
C PHE A 39 9.37 -14.91 5.40
N LYS A 40 10.41 -15.03 4.56
CA LYS A 40 11.44 -14.00 4.40
C LYS A 40 10.83 -12.64 4.04
N ARG A 41 9.76 -12.65 3.25
CA ARG A 41 9.04 -11.43 2.85
C ARG A 41 8.23 -10.82 3.99
N MET A 42 7.47 -11.64 4.74
CA MET A 42 6.63 -11.15 5.85
C MET A 42 7.44 -10.69 7.06
N ARG A 43 8.65 -11.23 7.24
CA ARG A 43 9.57 -10.92 8.35
C ARG A 43 10.12 -9.48 8.28
N LYS A 44 10.15 -8.86 7.10
CA LYS A 44 10.66 -7.49 6.95
C LYS A 44 9.96 -6.53 7.93
N GLY A 45 10.75 -5.82 8.74
CA GLY A 45 10.25 -4.89 9.74
C GLY A 45 9.66 -5.53 11.01
N LYS A 46 9.63 -6.86 11.12
CA LYS A 46 9.05 -7.61 12.27
C LYS A 46 10.09 -8.44 13.04
N THR A 47 11.38 -8.16 12.84
CA THR A 47 12.50 -8.93 13.43
C THR A 47 12.54 -8.96 14.95
N LYS A 48 11.81 -8.06 15.64
CA LYS A 48 11.71 -8.00 17.11
C LYS A 48 10.53 -8.80 17.68
N ARG A 49 9.66 -9.34 16.85
CA ARG A 49 8.54 -10.15 17.31
C ARG A 49 9.06 -11.55 17.70
N LYS A 50 8.80 -11.97 18.94
CA LYS A 50 9.25 -13.26 19.48
C LYS A 50 8.78 -14.46 18.65
N ASP A 51 7.50 -14.44 18.21
CA ASP A 51 6.94 -15.49 17.36
C ASP A 51 7.68 -15.65 16.02
N PHE A 52 8.16 -14.54 15.42
CA PHE A 52 8.97 -14.57 14.21
C PHE A 52 10.41 -15.05 14.45
N GLN A 53 10.99 -14.75 15.61
CA GLN A 53 12.31 -15.24 16.00
C GLN A 53 12.29 -16.75 16.21
N MET A 54 11.33 -17.26 16.99
CA MET A 54 11.13 -18.70 17.17
C MET A 54 10.92 -19.45 15.85
N ALA A 55 10.13 -18.87 14.92
CA ALA A 55 9.92 -19.47 13.62
C ALA A 55 11.17 -19.46 12.75
N GLU A 56 12.06 -18.48 12.93
CA GLU A 56 13.32 -18.38 12.19
C GLU A 56 14.37 -19.37 12.68
N GLU A 57 14.45 -19.60 13.99
CA GLU A 57 15.34 -20.59 14.61
C GLU A 57 15.06 -22.01 14.11
N ASN A 58 13.80 -22.35 13.83
CA ASN A 58 13.34 -23.66 13.35
C ASN A 58 12.61 -23.55 12.01
N LEU A 59 13.17 -22.78 11.07
CA LEU A 59 12.47 -22.37 9.84
C LEU A 59 11.97 -23.55 9.00
N ASP A 60 12.78 -24.60 8.83
CA ASP A 60 12.41 -25.73 7.99
C ASP A 60 11.27 -26.58 8.60
N ALA A 61 11.24 -26.73 9.92
CA ALA A 61 10.12 -27.37 10.62
C ALA A 61 8.84 -26.55 10.48
N TRP A 62 8.93 -25.22 10.61
CA TRP A 62 7.80 -24.32 10.39
C TRP A 62 7.30 -24.32 8.95
N VAL A 63 8.20 -24.38 7.96
CA VAL A 63 7.84 -24.46 6.54
C VAL A 63 7.03 -25.73 6.27
N LYS A 64 7.46 -26.89 6.80
CA LYS A 64 6.71 -28.15 6.70
C LYS A 64 5.36 -28.07 7.39
N LYS A 65 5.29 -27.46 8.57
CA LYS A 65 4.02 -27.25 9.28
C LYS A 65 3.04 -26.37 8.46
N ILE A 66 3.51 -25.27 7.89
CA ILE A 66 2.65 -24.41 7.04
C ILE A 66 2.24 -25.16 5.76
N GLN A 67 3.13 -25.94 5.17
CA GLN A 67 2.82 -26.79 4.00
C GLN A 67 1.71 -27.78 4.35
N GLU A 68 1.83 -28.48 5.49
CA GLU A 68 0.83 -29.44 5.95
C GLU A 68 -0.53 -28.77 6.19
N ILE A 69 -0.55 -27.60 6.81
CA ILE A 69 -1.76 -26.77 7.00
C ILE A 69 -2.40 -26.45 5.64
N ILE A 70 -1.63 -26.00 4.68
CA ILE A 70 -2.16 -25.67 3.32
C ILE A 70 -2.69 -26.93 2.66
N LEU A 71 -1.94 -28.05 2.67
CA LEU A 71 -2.33 -29.33 2.05
C LEU A 71 -3.62 -29.90 2.61
N ASN A 72 -3.92 -29.66 3.90
CA ASN A 72 -5.15 -30.08 4.54
C ASN A 72 -6.30 -29.05 4.38
N THR A 73 -6.04 -27.86 3.85
CA THR A 73 -7.05 -26.83 3.64
C THR A 73 -7.63 -26.94 2.23
N LYS A 74 -8.58 -27.87 2.05
CA LYS A 74 -9.27 -28.14 0.79
C LYS A 74 -10.79 -28.01 0.97
N PRO A 75 -11.54 -27.82 -0.10
CA PRO A 75 -13.01 -27.88 -0.06
C PRO A 75 -13.52 -29.20 0.53
N ASP A 76 -14.76 -29.20 1.02
CA ASP A 76 -15.40 -30.42 1.53
C ASP A 76 -15.49 -31.51 0.45
N GLY A 77 -15.51 -32.78 0.89
CA GLY A 77 -15.47 -33.95 -0.01
C GLY A 77 -14.06 -34.42 -0.37
N TRP A 78 -13.00 -33.72 0.01
CA TRP A 78 -11.63 -34.14 -0.19
C TRP A 78 -11.03 -34.73 1.09
N GLN A 79 -10.31 -35.84 0.94
CA GLN A 79 -9.62 -36.47 2.08
C GLN A 79 -8.57 -35.53 2.66
N THR A 80 -8.78 -35.08 3.89
CA THR A 80 -7.92 -34.18 4.65
C THR A 80 -8.08 -34.45 6.13
N ASP A 81 -7.04 -34.13 6.91
CA ASP A 81 -7.10 -34.13 8.36
C ASP A 81 -7.72 -32.81 8.87
N PRO A 82 -8.93 -32.83 9.48
CA PRO A 82 -9.59 -31.63 9.98
C PRO A 82 -8.80 -30.93 11.09
N GLN A 83 -7.95 -31.65 11.83
CA GLN A 83 -7.13 -31.06 12.90
C GLN A 83 -5.98 -30.23 12.33
N LYS A 84 -5.48 -30.59 11.15
CA LYS A 84 -4.38 -29.93 10.45
C LYS A 84 -4.82 -28.85 9.48
N ARG A 85 -6.12 -28.64 9.29
CA ARG A 85 -6.64 -27.57 8.43
C ARG A 85 -6.31 -26.18 8.97
N PHE A 86 -6.17 -25.22 8.09
CA PHE A 86 -6.10 -23.82 8.47
C PHE A 86 -7.38 -23.38 9.20
N LYS A 87 -7.22 -22.97 10.45
CA LYS A 87 -8.31 -22.44 11.28
C LYS A 87 -8.04 -20.95 11.51
N PRO A 88 -8.72 -20.04 10.79
CA PRO A 88 -8.57 -18.61 11.05
C PRO A 88 -9.12 -18.27 12.44
N VAL A 89 -8.53 -17.25 13.05
CA VAL A 89 -8.95 -16.78 14.37
C VAL A 89 -9.92 -15.61 14.21
N LYS A 90 -10.94 -15.55 15.07
CA LYS A 90 -11.79 -14.37 15.18
C LYS A 90 -11.03 -13.29 15.94
N HIS A 91 -10.57 -12.27 15.23
CA HIS A 91 -9.77 -11.19 15.80
C HIS A 91 -10.61 -10.12 16.46
N ASN A 92 -10.19 -9.64 17.62
CA ASN A 92 -10.69 -8.39 18.18
C ASN A 92 -10.04 -7.21 17.45
N PRO A 93 -10.82 -6.17 17.09
CA PRO A 93 -10.29 -5.01 16.42
C PRO A 93 -9.43 -4.17 17.35
N VAL A 94 -8.34 -3.64 16.81
CA VAL A 94 -7.48 -2.66 17.48
C VAL A 94 -7.76 -1.28 16.90
N ILE A 95 -8.00 -0.30 17.78
CA ILE A 95 -8.25 1.08 17.37
C ILE A 95 -6.93 1.83 17.28
N ILE A 96 -6.58 2.30 16.08
CA ILE A 96 -5.38 3.10 15.82
C ILE A 96 -5.77 4.53 15.47
N LYS A 97 -5.17 5.51 16.14
CA LYS A 97 -5.29 6.93 15.78
C LYS A 97 -4.11 7.36 14.91
N GLU A 98 -4.35 7.65 13.64
CA GLU A 98 -3.33 8.08 12.68
C GLU A 98 -3.71 9.41 12.04
N PHE A 99 -2.88 10.43 12.20
CA PHE A 99 -3.14 11.80 11.70
C PHE A 99 -4.55 12.33 11.98
N GLY A 100 -5.04 12.12 13.23
CA GLY A 100 -6.37 12.57 13.64
C GLY A 100 -7.55 11.75 13.11
N LYS A 101 -7.28 10.63 12.40
CA LYS A 101 -8.31 9.67 11.98
C LYS A 101 -8.23 8.42 12.83
N THR A 102 -9.37 7.95 13.27
CA THR A 102 -9.51 6.65 13.94
C THR A 102 -9.69 5.55 12.89
N ARG A 103 -8.92 4.48 13.03
CA ARG A 103 -9.00 3.30 12.16
C ARG A 103 -9.15 2.05 12.99
N VAL A 104 -10.03 1.17 12.56
CA VAL A 104 -10.20 -0.17 13.09
C VAL A 104 -9.27 -1.10 12.30
N VAL A 105 -8.35 -1.76 12.99
CA VAL A 105 -7.33 -2.62 12.38
C VAL A 105 -7.37 -3.99 13.04
N TYR A 106 -7.28 -5.03 12.24
CA TYR A 106 -7.19 -6.43 12.69
C TYR A 106 -5.75 -6.92 12.56
N VAL A 107 -5.22 -7.51 13.61
CA VAL A 107 -3.84 -7.98 13.64
C VAL A 107 -3.82 -9.50 13.45
N PRO A 108 -3.44 -10.01 12.28
CA PRO A 108 -3.40 -11.44 12.03
C PRO A 108 -2.31 -12.12 12.88
N THR A 109 -2.53 -13.39 13.24
CA THR A 109 -1.50 -14.25 13.83
C THR A 109 -0.34 -14.44 12.85
N MET A 110 0.80 -14.96 13.32
CA MET A 110 1.94 -15.24 12.44
C MET A 110 1.56 -16.26 11.35
N VAL A 111 0.84 -17.31 11.69
CA VAL A 111 0.41 -18.35 10.73
C VAL A 111 -0.53 -17.76 9.66
N GLU A 112 -1.54 -17.01 10.08
CA GLU A 112 -2.45 -16.34 9.14
C GLU A 112 -1.71 -15.38 8.21
N LEU A 113 -0.81 -14.58 8.76
CA LEU A 113 -0.01 -13.64 7.97
C LEU A 113 0.90 -14.38 7.00
N TRP A 114 1.46 -15.53 7.40
CA TRP A 114 2.31 -16.35 6.52
C TRP A 114 1.50 -16.90 5.34
N ILE A 115 0.35 -17.50 5.60
CA ILE A 115 -0.55 -18.01 4.56
C ILE A 115 -0.99 -16.87 3.62
N GLN A 116 -1.35 -15.69 4.16
CA GLN A 116 -1.67 -14.52 3.34
C GLN A 116 -0.49 -14.10 2.45
N HIS A 117 0.75 -14.17 2.94
CA HIS A 117 1.94 -13.87 2.13
C HIS A 117 2.18 -14.90 1.03
N VAL A 118 1.92 -16.19 1.29
CA VAL A 118 1.95 -17.25 0.26
C VAL A 118 0.92 -16.95 -0.83
N ILE A 119 -0.33 -16.70 -0.45
CA ILE A 119 -1.41 -16.36 -1.39
C ILE A 119 -1.06 -15.13 -2.22
N VAL A 120 -0.62 -14.06 -1.57
CA VAL A 120 -0.30 -12.80 -2.25
C VAL A 120 0.88 -12.96 -3.19
N MET A 121 1.92 -13.71 -2.85
CA MET A 121 3.05 -13.97 -3.75
C MET A 121 2.60 -14.59 -5.06
N ILE A 122 1.57 -15.42 -5.04
CA ILE A 122 1.00 -16.08 -6.22
C ILE A 122 0.03 -15.15 -6.96
N LEU A 123 -0.77 -14.36 -6.23
CA LEU A 123 -1.71 -13.41 -6.82
C LEU A 123 -1.05 -12.14 -7.37
N GLU A 124 0.07 -11.72 -6.79
CA GLU A 124 0.73 -10.46 -7.12
C GLU A 124 0.97 -10.25 -8.62
N PRO A 125 1.56 -11.20 -9.37
CA PRO A 125 1.76 -11.04 -10.81
C PRO A 125 0.45 -11.04 -11.60
N ILE A 126 -0.57 -11.76 -11.13
CA ILE A 126 -1.90 -11.78 -11.75
C ILE A 126 -2.54 -10.40 -11.60
N ILE A 127 -2.50 -9.85 -10.40
CA ILE A 127 -3.10 -8.57 -10.05
C ILE A 127 -2.25 -7.41 -10.56
N ALA A 128 -0.96 -7.36 -10.24
CA ALA A 128 -0.07 -6.28 -10.65
C ALA A 128 0.15 -6.23 -12.15
N GLY A 129 0.26 -7.39 -12.80
CA GLY A 129 0.43 -7.50 -14.26
C GLY A 129 -0.78 -7.02 -15.07
N SER A 130 -1.96 -7.00 -14.46
CA SER A 130 -3.20 -6.47 -15.06
C SER A 130 -3.65 -5.13 -14.49
N SER A 131 -2.93 -4.58 -13.52
CA SER A 131 -3.30 -3.31 -12.88
C SER A 131 -3.02 -2.11 -13.77
N TYR A 132 -3.86 -1.09 -13.64
CA TYR A 132 -3.65 0.18 -14.31
C TYR A 132 -2.32 0.82 -13.86
N PRO A 133 -1.44 1.26 -14.80
CA PRO A 133 -0.09 1.74 -14.47
C PRO A 133 -0.05 2.93 -13.51
N MET A 134 -1.08 3.78 -13.52
CA MET A 134 -1.20 4.97 -12.66
C MET A 134 -2.00 4.71 -11.37
N SER A 135 -2.12 3.44 -10.95
CA SER A 135 -2.55 3.06 -9.60
C SER A 135 -1.31 2.88 -8.71
N PHE A 136 -1.15 3.76 -7.72
CA PHE A 136 0.11 3.93 -7.00
C PHE A 136 0.14 3.40 -5.57
N SER A 137 -0.92 2.79 -5.08
CA SER A 137 -0.95 2.22 -3.73
C SER A 137 -0.73 0.72 -3.72
N SER A 138 0.05 0.25 -2.73
CA SER A 138 0.22 -1.18 -2.37
C SER A 138 0.78 -2.10 -3.46
N PHE A 139 1.34 -1.55 -4.52
CA PHE A 139 2.06 -2.31 -5.53
C PHE A 139 3.57 -2.11 -5.39
N PRO A 140 4.39 -3.17 -5.52
CA PRO A 140 5.84 -3.05 -5.51
C PRO A 140 6.33 -2.05 -6.56
N GLY A 141 7.28 -1.23 -6.16
CA GLY A 141 7.81 -0.19 -7.04
C GLY A 141 6.84 0.93 -7.41
N ARG A 142 5.65 0.99 -6.80
CA ARG A 142 4.69 2.09 -6.91
C ARG A 142 4.46 2.67 -5.51
N GLY A 143 4.22 3.94 -5.43
CA GLY A 143 4.01 4.62 -4.14
C GLY A 143 3.66 6.08 -4.35
N SER A 144 3.40 6.80 -3.26
CA SER A 144 3.00 8.19 -3.28
C SER A 144 3.99 9.08 -4.04
N LEU A 145 5.30 8.84 -3.92
CA LEU A 145 6.31 9.62 -4.64
C LEU A 145 6.26 9.42 -6.17
N LYS A 146 6.00 8.19 -6.65
CA LYS A 146 5.81 7.98 -8.10
C LYS A 146 4.52 8.62 -8.59
N GLY A 147 3.47 8.59 -7.79
CA GLY A 147 2.23 9.30 -8.08
C GLY A 147 2.42 10.81 -8.11
N GLN A 148 3.18 11.36 -7.17
CA GLN A 148 3.57 12.76 -7.16
C GLN A 148 4.29 13.14 -8.45
N ARG A 149 5.32 12.38 -8.85
CA ARG A 149 6.06 12.61 -10.10
C ARG A 149 5.19 12.51 -11.36
N ALA A 150 4.17 11.64 -11.33
CA ALA A 150 3.23 11.52 -12.45
C ALA A 150 2.36 12.78 -12.59
N ILE A 151 1.77 13.28 -11.50
CA ILE A 151 0.96 14.50 -11.51
C ILE A 151 1.82 15.72 -11.87
N ARG A 152 3.04 15.82 -11.30
CA ARG A 152 3.98 16.89 -11.62
C ARG A 152 4.28 16.96 -13.12
N ARG A 153 4.60 15.82 -13.76
CA ARG A 153 4.84 15.76 -15.22
C ARG A 153 3.63 16.19 -16.04
N TRP A 154 2.40 15.90 -15.61
CA TRP A 154 1.21 16.41 -16.31
C TRP A 154 1.14 17.92 -16.25
N ILE A 155 1.39 18.50 -15.08
CA ILE A 155 1.37 19.95 -14.86
C ILE A 155 2.45 20.62 -15.68
N GLU A 156 3.66 20.07 -15.71
CA GLU A 156 4.78 20.57 -16.51
C GLU A 156 4.52 20.49 -18.02
N SER A 157 3.85 19.45 -18.50
CA SER A 157 3.47 19.33 -19.91
C SER A 157 2.42 20.35 -20.35
N GLY A 158 1.64 20.87 -19.43
CA GLY A 158 0.58 21.85 -19.67
C GLY A 158 -0.62 21.36 -20.48
N LYS A 159 -0.56 20.14 -21.03
CA LYS A 159 -1.60 19.59 -21.93
C LYS A 159 -2.66 18.84 -21.14
N GLY A 160 -3.93 19.11 -21.40
CA GLY A 160 -5.07 18.38 -20.81
C GLY A 160 -5.24 18.57 -19.31
N ILE A 161 -4.83 19.71 -18.72
CA ILE A 161 -4.81 19.94 -17.28
C ILE A 161 -5.46 21.25 -16.84
N ARG A 162 -6.39 21.76 -17.62
CA ARG A 162 -7.11 23.00 -17.22
C ARG A 162 -7.97 22.81 -15.99
N ASN A 163 -8.57 21.64 -15.84
CA ASN A 163 -9.44 21.33 -14.69
C ASN A 163 -9.01 20.01 -14.05
N PHE A 164 -9.28 19.89 -12.77
CA PHE A 164 -9.11 18.65 -12.02
C PHE A 164 -10.44 18.20 -11.43
N ALA A 165 -10.57 16.88 -11.30
CA ALA A 165 -11.61 16.23 -10.54
C ALA A 165 -10.98 15.38 -9.45
N GLN A 166 -11.55 15.43 -8.25
CA GLN A 166 -11.13 14.61 -7.10
C GLN A 166 -12.33 13.95 -6.48
N ALA A 167 -12.19 12.66 -6.19
CA ALA A 167 -13.18 11.86 -5.51
C ALA A 167 -12.51 10.84 -4.59
N ASP A 168 -13.22 10.45 -3.55
CA ASP A 168 -12.78 9.48 -2.53
C ASP A 168 -13.93 8.48 -2.30
N ILE A 169 -13.61 7.20 -2.08
CA ILE A 169 -14.60 6.19 -1.76
C ILE A 169 -14.87 6.21 -0.26
N ARG A 170 -16.14 6.29 0.13
CA ARG A 170 -16.55 6.33 1.53
C ARG A 170 -16.29 4.98 2.20
N HIS A 171 -15.53 4.99 3.32
CA HIS A 171 -15.24 3.81 4.14
C HIS A 171 -14.84 2.58 3.31
N PHE A 172 -13.87 2.75 2.41
CA PHE A 172 -13.55 1.80 1.34
C PHE A 172 -13.41 0.36 1.86
N TYR A 173 -12.48 0.12 2.79
CA TYR A 173 -12.22 -1.24 3.28
C TYR A 173 -13.42 -1.87 4.00
N SER A 174 -14.11 -1.11 4.83
CA SER A 174 -15.25 -1.61 5.60
C SER A 174 -16.54 -1.82 4.79
N HIS A 175 -16.56 -1.38 3.52
CA HIS A 175 -17.72 -1.60 2.63
C HIS A 175 -17.43 -2.57 1.48
N ILE A 176 -16.19 -3.04 1.31
CA ILE A 176 -15.89 -4.06 0.30
C ILE A 176 -16.46 -5.40 0.74
N GLN A 177 -17.46 -5.87 0.04
CA GLN A 177 -18.01 -7.21 0.26
C GLN A 177 -17.12 -8.25 -0.40
N TYR A 178 -16.59 -9.19 0.38
CA TYR A 178 -15.69 -10.23 -0.11
C TYR A 178 -16.33 -11.04 -1.25
N LYS A 179 -17.62 -11.36 -1.17
CA LYS A 179 -18.37 -12.09 -2.21
C LYS A 179 -18.23 -11.44 -3.60
N ILE A 180 -18.23 -10.12 -3.68
CA ILE A 180 -18.09 -9.38 -4.96
C ILE A 180 -16.68 -9.55 -5.51
N VAL A 181 -15.66 -9.40 -4.65
CA VAL A 181 -14.25 -9.57 -5.01
C VAL A 181 -13.98 -11.03 -5.43
N ARG A 182 -14.52 -11.99 -4.68
CA ARG A 182 -14.43 -13.43 -4.92
C ARG A 182 -14.96 -13.80 -6.31
N LYS A 183 -16.19 -13.36 -6.65
CA LYS A 183 -16.78 -13.55 -7.96
C LYS A 183 -15.94 -12.96 -9.11
N LYS A 184 -15.31 -11.82 -8.86
CA LYS A 184 -14.39 -11.20 -9.81
C LYS A 184 -13.10 -12.00 -9.96
N LEU A 185 -12.56 -12.53 -8.84
CA LEU A 185 -11.35 -13.33 -8.83
C LEU A 185 -11.50 -14.64 -9.59
N GLU A 186 -12.69 -15.30 -9.52
CA GLU A 186 -13.04 -16.52 -10.26
C GLU A 186 -12.91 -16.39 -11.78
N ARG A 187 -13.07 -15.17 -12.31
CA ARG A 187 -12.88 -14.92 -13.75
C ARG A 187 -11.42 -15.12 -14.17
N ARG A 188 -10.48 -14.89 -13.24
CA ARG A 188 -9.04 -14.95 -13.49
C ARG A 188 -8.38 -16.20 -12.93
N VAL A 189 -8.85 -16.69 -11.80
CA VAL A 189 -8.35 -17.86 -11.09
C VAL A 189 -9.32 -19.02 -11.27
N LYS A 190 -8.89 -20.09 -11.95
CA LYS A 190 -9.64 -21.29 -12.22
C LYS A 190 -9.07 -22.47 -11.44
N ASP A 191 -8.82 -22.25 -10.16
CA ASP A 191 -8.27 -23.22 -9.22
C ASP A 191 -9.08 -23.13 -7.91
N ASN A 192 -10.00 -24.09 -7.76
CA ASN A 192 -10.94 -24.09 -6.64
C ASN A 192 -10.24 -24.30 -5.29
N PHE A 193 -9.14 -25.05 -5.24
CA PHE A 193 -8.39 -25.24 -4.00
C PHE A 193 -7.71 -23.94 -3.56
N PHE A 194 -7.12 -23.23 -4.52
CA PHE A 194 -6.49 -21.95 -4.23
C PHE A 194 -7.51 -20.88 -3.83
N LEU A 195 -8.67 -20.87 -4.49
CA LEU A 195 -9.76 -19.99 -4.14
C LEU A 195 -10.33 -20.31 -2.76
N HIS A 196 -10.47 -21.60 -2.41
CA HIS A 196 -10.89 -22.03 -1.09
C HIS A 196 -9.92 -21.58 0.01
N LEU A 197 -8.62 -21.67 -0.22
CA LEU A 197 -7.61 -21.17 0.72
C LEU A 197 -7.79 -19.65 1.00
N ILE A 198 -8.15 -18.87 -0.02
CA ILE A 198 -8.50 -17.45 0.12
C ILE A 198 -9.81 -17.29 0.91
N ASP A 199 -10.82 -18.11 0.60
CA ASP A 199 -12.12 -18.08 1.28
C ASP A 199 -11.97 -18.33 2.79
N VAL A 200 -11.14 -19.30 3.17
CA VAL A 200 -10.82 -19.59 4.58
C VAL A 200 -10.16 -18.40 5.26
N CYS A 201 -9.21 -17.71 4.61
CA CYS A 201 -8.61 -16.49 5.16
C CYS A 201 -9.64 -15.38 5.44
N MET A 202 -10.75 -15.37 4.71
CA MET A 202 -11.77 -14.31 4.76
C MET A 202 -13.04 -14.73 5.51
N THR A 203 -13.04 -15.89 6.17
CA THR A 203 -14.23 -16.49 6.82
C THR A 203 -14.94 -15.52 7.76
N TYR A 204 -14.22 -14.77 8.56
CA TYR A 204 -14.81 -13.81 9.51
C TYR A 204 -15.11 -12.43 8.92
N PHE A 205 -14.80 -12.20 7.63
CA PHE A 205 -14.91 -10.90 6.98
C PHE A 205 -15.73 -10.94 5.68
N PRO A 206 -16.97 -11.47 5.68
CA PRO A 206 -17.77 -11.59 4.45
C PRO A 206 -18.25 -10.23 3.91
N LYS A 207 -18.39 -9.23 4.79
CA LYS A 207 -18.97 -7.91 4.47
C LYS A 207 -17.96 -6.77 4.44
N GLU A 208 -16.68 -7.06 4.77
CA GLU A 208 -15.62 -6.05 4.79
C GLU A 208 -14.26 -6.63 4.38
N MET A 209 -13.30 -5.76 4.05
CA MET A 209 -11.88 -6.11 3.93
C MET A 209 -11.16 -5.68 5.20
N PRO A 210 -10.66 -6.61 6.03
CA PRO A 210 -10.02 -6.26 7.29
C PRO A 210 -8.74 -5.46 7.05
N LEU A 211 -8.70 -4.22 7.58
CA LEU A 211 -7.46 -3.46 7.63
C LEU A 211 -6.45 -4.18 8.55
N GLY A 212 -5.20 -4.28 8.09
CA GLY A 212 -4.15 -5.02 8.76
C GLY A 212 -3.85 -6.39 8.15
N PHE A 213 -4.80 -6.96 7.39
CA PHE A 213 -4.56 -8.14 6.59
C PHE A 213 -3.82 -7.77 5.30
N TYR A 214 -2.71 -8.44 5.04
CA TYR A 214 -1.90 -8.18 3.85
C TYR A 214 -2.65 -8.49 2.54
N LEU A 215 -3.46 -9.54 2.56
CA LEU A 215 -4.32 -9.93 1.45
C LEU A 215 -5.36 -8.86 1.07
N SER A 216 -5.91 -8.16 2.07
CA SER A 216 -6.96 -7.15 1.87
C SER A 216 -6.53 -6.02 0.92
N GLN A 217 -5.29 -5.56 1.02
CA GLN A 217 -4.78 -4.49 0.16
C GLN A 217 -4.74 -4.89 -1.32
N TRP A 218 -4.38 -6.14 -1.59
CA TRP A 218 -4.31 -6.68 -2.94
C TRP A 218 -5.69 -6.91 -3.55
N LEU A 219 -6.60 -7.49 -2.78
CA LEU A 219 -7.97 -7.72 -3.20
C LEU A 219 -8.73 -6.42 -3.43
N ALA A 220 -8.55 -5.43 -2.56
CA ALA A 220 -9.16 -4.11 -2.70
C ALA A 220 -8.67 -3.39 -3.98
N ASN A 221 -7.37 -3.44 -4.28
CA ASN A 221 -6.85 -2.91 -5.54
C ASN A 221 -7.37 -3.66 -6.77
N PHE A 222 -7.45 -4.99 -6.68
CA PHE A 222 -7.99 -5.83 -7.76
C PHE A 222 -9.44 -5.49 -8.08
N MET A 223 -10.24 -5.20 -7.07
CA MET A 223 -11.65 -4.83 -7.25
C MET A 223 -11.83 -3.60 -8.17
N LEU A 224 -10.96 -2.62 -8.07
CA LEU A 224 -11.07 -1.34 -8.80
C LEU A 224 -10.37 -1.31 -10.16
N GLN A 225 -9.65 -2.36 -10.55
CA GLN A 225 -8.83 -2.37 -11.78
C GLN A 225 -9.63 -2.10 -13.06
N GLU A 226 -10.82 -2.68 -13.19
CA GLU A 226 -11.66 -2.49 -14.39
C GLU A 226 -12.15 -1.06 -14.49
N LEU A 227 -12.53 -0.46 -13.35
CA LEU A 227 -12.93 0.94 -13.31
C LEU A 227 -11.78 1.88 -13.73
N ASP A 228 -10.54 1.59 -13.31
CA ASP A 228 -9.36 2.36 -13.73
C ASP A 228 -9.19 2.32 -15.25
N TYR A 229 -9.38 1.17 -15.89
CA TYR A 229 -9.33 1.04 -17.34
C TYR A 229 -10.54 1.66 -18.04
N ASP A 230 -11.72 1.60 -17.46
CA ASP A 230 -12.91 2.28 -18.02
C ASP A 230 -12.70 3.79 -18.07
N ILE A 231 -12.13 4.38 -17.01
CA ILE A 231 -11.80 5.83 -17.00
C ILE A 231 -10.82 6.17 -18.13
N LYS A 232 -9.80 5.33 -18.33
CA LYS A 232 -8.78 5.57 -19.36
C LYS A 232 -9.29 5.31 -20.77
N CYS A 233 -9.96 4.17 -20.99
CA CYS A 233 -10.26 3.67 -22.34
C CYS A 233 -11.66 4.05 -22.81
N LYS A 234 -12.68 3.95 -21.97
CA LYS A 234 -14.05 4.28 -22.33
C LYS A 234 -14.31 5.78 -22.24
N LEU A 235 -13.93 6.39 -21.10
CA LEU A 235 -14.15 7.82 -20.90
C LEU A 235 -13.05 8.69 -21.52
N LYS A 236 -11.98 8.06 -22.02
CA LYS A 236 -10.84 8.72 -22.66
C LYS A 236 -10.24 9.85 -21.82
N ILE A 237 -10.22 9.68 -20.48
CA ILE A 237 -9.53 10.60 -19.57
C ILE A 237 -8.03 10.27 -19.63
N ALA A 238 -7.25 11.14 -20.26
CA ALA A 238 -5.82 10.92 -20.45
C ALA A 238 -5.04 10.92 -19.13
N HIS A 239 -5.39 11.85 -18.25
CA HIS A 239 -4.72 12.08 -16.96
C HIS A 239 -5.56 11.61 -15.80
N HIS A 240 -5.24 10.42 -15.30
CA HIS A 240 -5.94 9.79 -14.20
C HIS A 240 -4.96 9.02 -13.33
N VAL A 241 -4.94 9.30 -12.04
CA VAL A 241 -4.25 8.53 -11.01
C VAL A 241 -5.22 8.07 -9.95
N ARG A 242 -4.97 6.88 -9.42
CA ARG A 242 -5.62 6.37 -8.22
C ARG A 242 -4.60 6.06 -7.14
N TYR A 243 -4.91 6.46 -5.92
CA TYR A 243 -4.16 6.07 -4.73
C TYR A 243 -5.14 5.45 -3.74
N MET A 244 -5.20 4.12 -3.71
CA MET A 244 -6.17 3.29 -3.00
C MET A 244 -7.61 3.67 -3.37
N ASP A 245 -8.30 4.40 -2.51
CA ASP A 245 -9.68 4.89 -2.62
C ASP A 245 -9.80 6.28 -3.23
N ASN A 246 -8.69 6.99 -3.41
CA ASN A 246 -8.67 8.36 -3.90
C ASN A 246 -8.41 8.42 -5.41
N TYR A 247 -9.30 9.07 -6.14
CA TYR A 247 -9.20 9.36 -7.57
C TYR A 247 -8.79 10.80 -7.79
N THR A 248 -7.84 11.04 -8.69
CA THR A 248 -7.48 12.36 -9.20
C THR A 248 -7.42 12.29 -10.72
N LEU A 249 -8.28 13.05 -11.39
CA LEU A 249 -8.39 13.12 -12.84
C LEU A 249 -8.09 14.54 -13.29
N ALA A 250 -7.57 14.69 -14.52
CA ALA A 250 -7.44 16.00 -15.15
C ALA A 250 -7.84 15.96 -16.63
N ASP A 251 -8.49 17.02 -17.08
CA ASP A 251 -8.90 17.22 -18.47
C ASP A 251 -9.14 18.71 -18.71
N ASP A 252 -9.06 19.15 -19.97
CA ASP A 252 -9.39 20.52 -20.35
C ASP A 252 -10.91 20.76 -20.34
N ASN A 253 -11.69 19.72 -20.54
CA ASN A 253 -13.15 19.78 -20.57
C ASN A 253 -13.75 19.48 -19.19
N LYS A 254 -14.28 20.51 -18.53
CA LYS A 254 -14.91 20.39 -17.21
C LYS A 254 -16.15 19.49 -17.21
N LYS A 255 -16.98 19.55 -18.29
CA LYS A 255 -18.18 18.70 -18.41
C LYS A 255 -17.82 17.22 -18.47
N LYS A 256 -16.75 16.88 -19.21
CA LYS A 256 -16.24 15.52 -19.31
C LYS A 256 -15.77 14.97 -17.95
N LEU A 257 -15.15 15.80 -17.11
CA LEU A 257 -14.79 15.40 -15.74
C LEU A 257 -16.01 15.15 -14.86
N HIS A 258 -17.08 15.95 -14.95
CA HIS A 258 -18.34 15.69 -14.25
C HIS A 258 -18.96 14.35 -14.70
N GLN A 259 -19.01 14.11 -16.01
CA GLN A 259 -19.51 12.84 -16.56
C GLN A 259 -18.66 11.64 -16.05
N ALA A 260 -17.35 11.80 -15.99
CA ALA A 260 -16.47 10.77 -15.45
C ALA A 260 -16.75 10.47 -13.98
N LEU A 261 -17.00 11.48 -13.14
CA LEU A 261 -17.36 11.26 -11.74
C LEU A 261 -18.73 10.60 -11.59
N LEU A 262 -19.71 10.95 -12.42
CA LEU A 262 -21.02 10.27 -12.43
C LEU A 262 -20.87 8.81 -12.83
N TYR A 263 -20.07 8.50 -13.84
CA TYR A 263 -19.76 7.12 -14.23
C TYR A 263 -19.08 6.34 -13.11
N ILE A 264 -18.06 6.94 -12.47
CA ILE A 264 -17.38 6.34 -11.32
C ILE A 264 -18.40 6.02 -10.22
N ARG A 265 -19.28 6.97 -9.88
CA ARG A 265 -20.35 6.79 -8.88
C ARG A 265 -21.27 5.62 -9.24
N GLN A 266 -21.68 5.52 -10.50
CA GLN A 266 -22.54 4.43 -11.00
C GLN A 266 -21.86 3.07 -10.88
N VAL A 267 -20.58 2.96 -11.32
CA VAL A 267 -19.82 1.70 -11.25
C VAL A 267 -19.55 1.28 -9.80
N LEU A 268 -19.20 2.25 -8.93
CA LEU A 268 -19.05 1.99 -7.49
C LEU A 268 -20.36 1.48 -6.88
N GLY A 269 -21.52 2.04 -7.27
CA GLY A 269 -22.83 1.55 -6.84
C GLY A 269 -23.08 0.08 -7.20
N LYS A 270 -22.69 -0.35 -8.41
CA LYS A 270 -22.75 -1.78 -8.82
C LYS A 270 -21.84 -2.67 -7.96
N MET A 271 -20.76 -2.11 -7.42
CA MET A 271 -19.86 -2.79 -6.48
C MET A 271 -20.31 -2.67 -5.01
N ARG A 272 -21.48 -2.08 -4.74
CA ARG A 272 -22.00 -1.74 -3.41
C ARG A 272 -21.10 -0.80 -2.63
N LEU A 273 -20.32 0.00 -3.33
CA LEU A 273 -19.49 1.06 -2.77
C LEU A 273 -20.14 2.42 -3.02
N ARG A 274 -19.79 3.40 -2.17
CA ARG A 274 -20.31 4.77 -2.29
C ARG A 274 -19.15 5.75 -2.40
N MET A 275 -19.27 6.68 -3.33
CA MET A 275 -18.39 7.84 -3.40
C MET A 275 -18.77 8.83 -2.30
N LYS A 276 -17.81 9.49 -1.66
CA LYS A 276 -18.10 10.58 -0.71
C LYS A 276 -18.82 11.72 -1.41
N SER A 277 -19.59 12.47 -0.63
CA SER A 277 -20.34 13.63 -1.13
C SER A 277 -19.46 14.84 -1.45
N ASP A 278 -18.26 14.91 -0.90
CA ASP A 278 -17.29 16.00 -1.02
C ASP A 278 -16.42 15.93 -2.30
N TRP A 279 -16.84 15.11 -3.29
CA TRP A 279 -16.19 15.11 -4.60
C TRP A 279 -16.29 16.48 -5.28
N GLN A 280 -15.30 16.83 -6.08
CA GLN A 280 -15.24 18.16 -6.66
C GLN A 280 -14.60 18.16 -8.04
N VAL A 281 -15.07 19.10 -8.89
CA VAL A 281 -14.44 19.46 -10.17
C VAL A 281 -14.14 20.95 -10.12
N PHE A 282 -12.88 21.31 -10.30
CA PHE A 282 -12.43 22.68 -10.14
C PHE A 282 -11.41 23.08 -11.21
N ARG A 283 -11.31 24.40 -11.42
CA ARG A 283 -10.28 24.97 -12.28
C ARG A 283 -8.93 24.91 -11.55
N PHE A 284 -7.93 24.36 -12.24
CA PHE A 284 -6.56 24.39 -11.75
C PHE A 284 -6.01 25.82 -11.76
N GLU A 285 -5.01 26.08 -10.93
CA GLU A 285 -4.34 27.37 -10.83
C GLU A 285 -3.92 27.92 -12.20
N TYR A 286 -4.23 29.18 -12.45
CA TYR A 286 -3.82 29.91 -13.66
C TYR A 286 -3.70 31.41 -13.36
N THR A 287 -2.98 32.12 -14.19
CA THR A 287 -2.85 33.56 -14.10
C THR A 287 -3.81 34.22 -15.09
N LYS A 288 -4.64 35.14 -14.64
CA LYS A 288 -5.51 35.97 -15.51
C LYS A 288 -4.67 36.99 -16.30
N LYS A 289 -5.24 37.57 -17.35
CA LYS A 289 -4.60 38.61 -18.16
C LYS A 289 -4.09 39.81 -17.32
N ASN A 290 -4.77 40.14 -16.23
CA ASN A 290 -4.38 41.18 -15.28
C ASN A 290 -3.31 40.76 -14.25
N GLY A 291 -2.59 39.65 -14.45
CA GLY A 291 -1.56 39.15 -13.58
C GLY A 291 -2.07 38.41 -12.30
N LYS A 292 -3.37 38.49 -12.00
CA LYS A 292 -3.94 37.87 -10.80
C LYS A 292 -3.95 36.33 -10.89
N LYS A 293 -3.28 35.67 -9.95
CA LYS A 293 -3.37 34.20 -9.78
C LYS A 293 -4.76 33.82 -9.26
N THR A 294 -5.37 32.81 -9.87
CA THR A 294 -6.70 32.31 -9.51
C THR A 294 -6.78 30.81 -9.76
N GLY A 295 -7.89 30.15 -9.37
CA GLY A 295 -8.03 28.71 -9.41
C GLY A 295 -7.55 28.04 -8.11
N ARG A 296 -7.37 26.73 -8.12
CA ARG A 296 -7.04 25.94 -6.93
C ARG A 296 -5.88 24.99 -7.20
N CYS A 297 -5.05 24.76 -6.18
CA CYS A 297 -4.06 23.69 -6.19
C CYS A 297 -4.73 22.31 -6.09
N VAL A 298 -4.03 21.28 -6.57
CA VAL A 298 -4.46 19.88 -6.44
C VAL A 298 -3.87 19.29 -5.17
N SER A 299 -4.70 18.67 -4.34
CA SER A 299 -4.26 18.04 -3.09
C SER A 299 -4.32 16.51 -3.21
N ALA A 300 -3.22 15.84 -3.53
CA ALA A 300 -3.18 14.40 -3.70
C ALA A 300 -1.99 13.75 -2.98
N MET A 301 -2.20 12.56 -2.42
CA MET A 301 -1.14 11.70 -1.83
C MET A 301 -0.22 12.40 -0.80
N GLY A 302 -0.73 13.42 -0.10
CA GLY A 302 0.06 14.17 0.90
C GLY A 302 0.70 15.45 0.38
N TRP A 303 0.69 15.70 -0.94
CA TRP A 303 1.21 16.91 -1.55
C TRP A 303 0.11 17.87 -2.02
N LEU A 304 0.51 19.13 -2.18
CA LEU A 304 -0.22 20.21 -2.80
C LEU A 304 0.51 20.61 -4.09
N PHE A 305 -0.15 20.42 -5.21
CA PHE A 305 0.41 20.74 -6.53
C PHE A 305 -0.11 22.11 -6.98
N TYR A 306 0.81 23.01 -7.18
CA TYR A 306 0.61 24.28 -7.84
C TYR A 306 1.20 24.21 -9.25
N ARG A 307 0.98 25.22 -10.07
CA ARG A 307 1.52 25.23 -11.42
C ARG A 307 3.05 25.29 -11.44
N SER A 308 3.65 26.04 -10.52
CA SER A 308 5.10 26.26 -10.46
C SER A 308 5.82 25.46 -9.38
N LYS A 309 5.10 24.86 -8.43
CA LYS A 309 5.71 24.19 -7.26
C LYS A 309 4.85 23.07 -6.68
N VAL A 310 5.50 22.15 -5.96
CA VAL A 310 4.84 21.10 -5.19
C VAL A 310 5.22 21.28 -3.72
N LEU A 311 4.21 21.48 -2.86
CA LEU A 311 4.36 21.65 -1.43
C LEU A 311 3.79 20.45 -0.68
N ILE A 312 4.14 20.33 0.60
CA ILE A 312 3.60 19.32 1.50
C ILE A 312 2.34 19.85 2.17
N ARG A 313 1.37 18.97 2.45
CA ARG A 313 0.17 19.33 3.23
C ARG A 313 0.55 19.82 4.63
N LYS A 314 -0.04 20.92 5.08
CA LYS A 314 0.20 21.56 6.37
C LYS A 314 0.24 20.56 7.55
N ARG A 315 -0.70 19.59 7.59
CA ARG A 315 -0.73 18.58 8.66
C ARG A 315 0.53 17.72 8.76
N ILE A 316 1.20 17.44 7.63
CA ILE A 316 2.45 16.66 7.60
C ILE A 316 3.58 17.55 8.11
N LEU A 317 3.65 18.81 7.67
CA LEU A 317 4.63 19.79 8.16
C LEU A 317 4.54 19.95 9.68
N LEU A 318 3.35 20.19 10.20
CA LEU A 318 3.12 20.31 11.65
C LEU A 318 3.47 19.02 12.41
N HIS A 319 3.33 17.85 11.77
CA HIS A 319 3.72 16.61 12.41
C HIS A 319 5.25 16.47 12.48
N VAL A 320 5.97 16.84 11.40
CA VAL A 320 7.45 16.90 11.39
C VAL A 320 7.95 17.83 12.48
N GLU A 321 7.41 19.02 12.54
CA GLU A 321 7.77 20.05 13.54
C GLU A 321 7.53 19.55 14.97
N ARG A 322 6.38 18.93 15.24
CA ARG A 322 6.06 18.36 16.55
C ARG A 322 7.07 17.29 16.98
N ILE A 323 7.52 16.46 16.05
CA ILE A 323 8.55 15.45 16.34
C ILE A 323 9.89 16.13 16.58
N ALA A 324 10.26 17.13 15.77
CA ALA A 324 11.50 17.89 15.94
C ALA A 324 11.56 18.55 17.32
N ARG A 325 10.50 19.26 17.74
CA ARG A 325 10.40 19.88 19.08
C ARG A 325 10.50 18.84 20.22
N LYS A 326 9.94 17.65 20.05
CA LYS A 326 10.10 16.54 21.03
C LYS A 326 11.53 16.04 21.12
N LEU A 327 12.23 15.95 20.01
CA LEU A 327 13.65 15.57 19.99
C LEU A 327 14.51 16.66 20.62
N HIS A 328 14.25 17.92 20.30
CA HIS A 328 14.93 19.07 20.86
C HIS A 328 14.81 19.11 22.40
N LYS A 329 13.59 19.05 22.94
CA LYS A 329 13.35 18.99 24.38
C LYS A 329 14.08 17.84 25.09
N LYS A 330 14.21 16.69 24.41
CA LYS A 330 14.97 15.57 24.97
C LYS A 330 16.49 15.82 24.95
N GLU A 331 16.97 16.54 23.98
CA GLU A 331 18.37 16.94 23.88
C GLU A 331 18.74 17.94 24.99
N GLU A 332 17.91 18.97 25.17
CA GLU A 332 18.06 19.97 26.24
C GLU A 332 18.09 19.32 27.64
N ASN A 333 17.23 18.30 27.84
CA ASN A 333 17.15 17.56 29.12
C ASN A 333 18.18 16.43 29.26
N GLY A 334 19.18 16.32 28.35
CA GLY A 334 20.18 15.26 28.39
C GLY A 334 19.65 13.83 28.21
N GLN A 335 18.40 13.69 27.73
CA GLN A 335 17.73 12.40 27.62
C GLN A 335 18.10 11.64 26.34
N ARG A 336 18.12 10.30 26.42
CA ARG A 336 18.32 9.46 25.22
C ARG A 336 17.18 9.61 24.23
N PHE A 337 17.52 9.63 22.94
CA PHE A 337 16.54 9.67 21.86
C PHE A 337 15.93 8.29 21.62
N PRO A 338 14.60 8.13 21.72
CA PRO A 338 13.93 6.89 21.37
C PRO A 338 14.13 6.57 19.89
N LEU A 339 14.56 5.34 19.57
CA LEU A 339 14.84 4.92 18.19
C LEU A 339 13.62 5.08 17.26
N GLY A 340 12.41 4.79 17.75
CA GLY A 340 11.17 4.97 17.01
C GLY A 340 10.92 6.43 16.63
N LEU A 341 11.21 7.37 17.53
CA LEU A 341 11.06 8.81 17.28
C LEU A 341 12.07 9.30 16.23
N CYS A 342 13.32 8.83 16.33
CA CYS A 342 14.38 9.13 15.36
C CYS A 342 14.03 8.62 13.95
N ARG A 343 13.58 7.36 13.86
CA ARG A 343 13.18 6.76 12.57
C ARG A 343 11.97 7.47 11.97
N GLY A 344 10.96 7.79 12.79
CA GLY A 344 9.78 8.56 12.37
C GLY A 344 10.17 9.93 11.82
N PHE A 345 11.07 10.64 12.50
CA PHE A 345 11.57 11.93 12.04
C PHE A 345 12.26 11.84 10.68
N VAL A 346 13.23 10.92 10.53
CA VAL A 346 13.98 10.76 9.27
C VAL A 346 13.07 10.33 8.12
N SER A 347 12.10 9.45 8.39
CA SER A 347 11.09 9.04 7.38
C SER A 347 10.28 10.24 6.87
N LEU A 348 9.89 11.13 7.77
CA LEU A 348 9.13 12.34 7.40
C LEU A 348 9.97 13.39 6.66
N LEU A 349 11.29 13.46 6.92
CA LEU A 349 12.18 14.33 6.15
C LEU A 349 12.20 13.98 4.65
N GLY A 350 11.94 12.72 4.30
CA GLY A 350 11.80 12.31 2.89
C GLY A 350 10.72 13.06 2.12
N TRP A 351 9.68 13.56 2.79
CA TRP A 351 8.68 14.41 2.17
C TRP A 351 9.27 15.77 1.76
N ILE A 352 10.09 16.37 2.64
CA ILE A 352 10.72 17.67 2.42
C ILE A 352 11.68 17.62 1.23
N THR A 353 12.49 16.55 1.13
CA THR A 353 13.48 16.39 0.04
C THR A 353 12.86 16.22 -1.35
N HIS A 354 11.56 15.92 -1.41
CA HIS A 354 10.82 15.70 -2.67
C HIS A 354 9.78 16.78 -2.97
N SER A 355 9.94 17.96 -2.38
CA SER A 355 9.03 19.10 -2.55
C SER A 355 9.79 20.43 -2.42
N GLU A 356 9.18 21.50 -2.88
CA GLU A 356 9.72 22.87 -2.72
C GLU A 356 9.31 23.46 -1.34
N THR A 357 9.59 22.72 -0.25
CA THR A 357 9.33 23.15 1.14
C THR A 357 10.63 23.26 1.96
N TYR A 358 11.76 23.44 1.30
CA TYR A 358 13.06 23.49 1.96
C TYR A 358 13.21 24.74 2.85
N ASP A 359 12.70 25.90 2.40
CA ASP A 359 12.74 27.15 3.20
C ASP A 359 12.00 26.97 4.53
N TRP A 360 10.84 26.31 4.50
CA TRP A 360 10.11 25.97 5.72
C TRP A 360 10.96 25.08 6.67
N TYR A 361 11.72 24.11 6.11
CA TYR A 361 12.62 23.28 6.90
C TYR A 361 13.72 24.10 7.55
N LEU A 362 14.31 25.06 6.84
CA LEU A 362 15.36 25.93 7.39
C LEU A 362 14.84 26.75 8.60
N ILE A 363 13.63 27.27 8.49
CA ILE A 363 13.04 28.14 9.52
C ILE A 363 12.57 27.32 10.74
N HIS A 364 11.93 26.17 10.52
CA HIS A 364 11.20 25.48 11.58
C HIS A 364 11.88 24.24 12.16
N ILE A 365 12.87 23.69 11.47
CA ILE A 365 13.42 22.38 11.82
C ILE A 365 14.95 22.40 12.01
N LYS A 366 15.67 23.12 11.17
CA LYS A 366 17.14 23.07 11.11
C LYS A 366 17.78 23.34 12.47
N GLU A 367 17.31 24.38 13.18
CA GLU A 367 17.85 24.79 14.47
C GLU A 367 17.40 23.87 15.62
N LEU A 368 16.29 23.15 15.45
CA LEU A 368 15.75 22.26 16.50
C LEU A 368 16.49 20.93 16.58
N VAL A 369 17.00 20.41 15.44
CA VAL A 369 17.49 19.03 15.39
C VAL A 369 18.65 18.85 14.43
N ASN A 370 19.76 18.34 14.95
CA ASN A 370 20.88 17.91 14.12
C ASN A 370 20.59 16.56 13.43
N VAL A 371 20.18 16.62 12.16
CA VAL A 371 19.82 15.45 11.35
C VAL A 371 20.96 14.43 11.24
N ARG A 372 22.22 14.90 11.15
CA ARG A 372 23.40 14.00 11.09
C ARG A 372 23.53 13.21 12.40
N LYS A 373 23.34 13.86 13.54
CA LYS A 373 23.33 13.21 14.87
C LYS A 373 22.26 12.13 14.94
N ILE A 374 21.00 12.45 14.52
CA ILE A 374 19.90 11.49 14.50
C ILE A 374 20.21 10.28 13.61
N LYS A 375 20.73 10.49 12.40
CA LYS A 375 21.13 9.39 11.50
C LYS A 375 22.24 8.51 12.10
N ARG A 376 23.22 9.10 12.78
CA ARG A 376 24.27 8.35 13.49
C ARG A 376 23.69 7.50 14.62
N ILE A 377 22.76 8.03 15.41
CA ILE A 377 22.05 7.30 16.48
C ILE A 377 21.29 6.11 15.90
N ILE A 378 20.51 6.31 14.83
CA ILE A 378 19.80 5.23 14.15
C ILE A 378 20.78 4.14 13.68
N SER A 379 21.90 4.53 13.06
CA SER A 379 22.92 3.58 12.57
C SER A 379 23.57 2.80 13.71
N LYS A 380 23.96 3.48 14.80
CA LYS A 380 24.57 2.84 15.99
C LYS A 380 23.62 1.84 16.61
N MET A 381 22.41 2.27 16.96
CA MET A 381 21.39 1.40 17.59
C MET A 381 20.94 0.26 16.68
N THR A 382 20.93 0.46 15.36
CA THR A 382 20.62 -0.61 14.41
C THR A 382 21.73 -1.65 14.34
N ARG A 383 23.01 -1.23 14.39
CA ARG A 383 24.16 -2.14 14.44
C ARG A 383 24.17 -2.96 15.74
N GLU A 384 23.90 -2.34 16.88
CA GLU A 384 23.80 -3.01 18.17
C GLU A 384 22.71 -4.10 18.15
N VAL A 385 21.52 -3.74 17.68
CA VAL A 385 20.39 -4.70 17.53
C VAL A 385 20.76 -5.85 16.59
N ASN A 386 21.53 -5.60 15.52
CA ASN A 386 21.91 -6.63 14.56
C ASN A 386 23.07 -7.51 15.05
N ARG A 387 24.00 -6.98 15.85
CA ARG A 387 25.02 -7.80 16.52
C ARG A 387 24.39 -8.82 17.47
N HIS A 388 23.41 -8.38 18.26
CA HIS A 388 22.66 -9.27 19.16
C HIS A 388 21.75 -10.27 18.43
N ALA A 389 21.45 -10.04 17.14
CA ALA A 389 20.61 -10.89 16.32
C ALA A 389 21.39 -11.78 15.33
N GLY A 390 22.74 -11.83 15.38
CA GLY A 390 23.55 -12.69 14.52
C GLY A 390 23.50 -12.39 13.02
N MET A 391 23.12 -11.16 12.62
CA MET A 391 22.95 -10.80 11.22
C MET A 391 24.23 -10.20 10.61
N GLU A 392 24.74 -10.83 9.57
CA GLU A 392 25.86 -10.32 8.76
C GLU A 392 25.58 -8.98 8.03
N LYS A 393 26.64 -8.19 7.85
CA LYS A 393 26.65 -6.79 7.39
C LYS A 393 25.99 -6.50 6.01
N GLY A 394 25.65 -7.50 5.21
CA GLY A 394 25.27 -7.31 3.79
C GLY A 394 23.84 -6.84 3.49
N THR A 395 22.91 -6.88 4.45
CA THR A 395 21.47 -6.67 4.18
C THR A 395 20.95 -5.28 4.54
N LEU A 396 21.81 -4.39 5.08
CA LEU A 396 21.38 -3.14 5.73
C LEU A 396 21.13 -1.94 4.80
N GLN A 397 21.69 -1.94 3.61
CA GLN A 397 21.56 -0.78 2.70
C GLN A 397 20.20 -0.65 1.99
N ARG A 398 19.35 -1.68 2.02
CA ARG A 398 18.05 -1.70 1.33
C ARG A 398 16.84 -1.37 2.20
N LEU A 399 17.01 -1.17 3.51
CA LEU A 399 15.89 -1.04 4.46
C LEU A 399 15.40 0.39 4.71
N SER A 400 16.05 1.41 4.15
CA SER A 400 15.70 2.82 4.41
C SER A 400 14.69 3.44 3.44
N LEU A 401 14.22 2.69 2.44
CA LEU A 401 13.43 3.27 1.32
C LEU A 401 12.04 2.65 1.10
N ILE A 402 11.57 1.75 1.95
CA ILE A 402 10.30 1.05 1.68
C ILE A 402 9.41 1.05 2.94
N HIS A 403 8.94 2.18 3.39
CA HIS A 403 7.72 2.29 4.21
C HIS A 403 7.29 3.76 4.26
N ILE A 404 6.68 4.20 3.19
CA ILE A 404 5.60 5.20 3.21
C ILE A 404 4.48 4.67 2.31
#